data_89f0237bc05c92e4a336a16af4a6456c
#
_entry.id   89f0237bc05c92e4a336a16af4a6456c
#
_cell.length_a   1.000
_cell.length_b   1.000
_cell.length_c   1.000
_cell.angle_alpha   90.00
_cell.angle_beta   90.00
_cell.angle_gamma   90.00
#
_symmetry.space_group_name_H-M   'P 1'
#
loop_
_entity.id
_entity.type
_entity.pdbx_description
1 polymer ?
#
loop_
_entity_poly.entity_id
_entity_poly.type
_entity_poly.pdbx_seq_one_letter_code
_entity_poly.pdbx_strand_id
1 'polypeptide(L)'
;KPDVRTIIHACCPENLSRFYQEVGRGGRDRLPSISLFIPYQNRYDGEGDVRRALGLVNKRVLTVERAVIRWNGMLSNPAALINADECVLNTSATPATMTDDEAEYAGNRNVAWNVNLLLFLHRTGFIDLLDASYVFDSNSVPPKKYYTVTVKLLKPDILGDDDALT
;
A
#
# COMPACT_ATOMS: atom_id res chain seq x y z
N LYS A 1 19.04 -26.37 -4.20
CA LYS A 1 20.45 -26.60 -3.79
C LYS A 1 20.63 -25.92 -2.45
N PRO A 2 21.16 -26.62 -1.43
CA PRO A 2 21.32 -26.03 -0.09
C PRO A 2 22.53 -25.10 0.03
N ASP A 3 23.46 -25.13 -0.91
CA ASP A 3 24.78 -24.54 -0.89
C ASP A 3 24.94 -23.26 -1.74
N VAL A 4 23.85 -22.56 -2.02
CA VAL A 4 23.91 -21.28 -2.75
C VAL A 4 24.54 -20.20 -1.86
N ARG A 5 25.66 -19.64 -2.28
CA ARG A 5 26.42 -18.61 -1.55
C ARG A 5 26.26 -17.22 -2.15
N THR A 6 25.96 -17.13 -3.42
CA THR A 6 25.82 -15.84 -4.10
C THR A 6 24.57 -15.86 -4.98
N ILE A 7 23.77 -14.81 -4.85
CA ILE A 7 22.63 -14.54 -5.69
C ILE A 7 22.89 -13.21 -6.37
N ILE A 8 22.75 -13.18 -7.69
CA ILE A 8 22.94 -11.98 -8.49
C ILE A 8 21.62 -11.61 -9.14
N HIS A 9 21.10 -10.42 -8.81
CA HIS A 9 19.95 -9.81 -9.48
C HIS A 9 20.47 -8.92 -10.60
N ALA A 10 20.34 -9.37 -11.83
CA ALA A 10 20.78 -8.62 -13.02
C ALA A 10 19.77 -7.57 -13.49
N CYS A 11 18.62 -7.48 -12.83
CA CYS A 11 17.59 -6.47 -13.04
C CYS A 11 16.77 -6.29 -11.77
N CYS A 12 16.00 -5.20 -11.69
CA CYS A 12 15.09 -4.98 -10.57
C CYS A 12 13.97 -6.03 -10.58
N PRO A 13 13.75 -6.75 -9.48
CA PRO A 13 12.63 -7.68 -9.34
C PRO A 13 11.27 -6.97 -9.52
N GLU A 14 10.28 -7.69 -10.01
CA GLU A 14 8.92 -7.14 -10.26
C GLU A 14 8.26 -6.58 -9.00
N ASN A 15 8.53 -7.21 -7.85
CA ASN A 15 7.99 -6.82 -6.56
C ASN A 15 8.85 -7.36 -5.41
N LEU A 16 8.59 -6.87 -4.19
CA LEU A 16 9.34 -7.28 -2.99
C LEU A 16 9.17 -8.77 -2.67
N SER A 17 8.00 -9.35 -2.90
CA SER A 17 7.78 -10.78 -2.66
C SER A 17 8.70 -11.63 -3.55
N ARG A 18 8.83 -11.26 -4.82
CA ARG A 18 9.76 -11.91 -5.75
C ARG A 18 11.21 -11.77 -5.29
N PHE A 19 11.60 -10.56 -4.86
CA PHE A 19 12.93 -10.31 -4.30
C PHE A 19 13.22 -11.23 -3.11
N TYR A 20 12.30 -11.31 -2.12
CA TYR A 20 12.47 -12.18 -0.96
C TYR A 20 12.55 -13.66 -1.33
N GLN A 21 11.75 -14.11 -2.29
CA GLN A 21 11.81 -15.49 -2.78
C GLN A 21 13.15 -15.83 -3.42
N GLU A 22 13.75 -14.88 -4.13
CA GLU A 22 15.05 -15.06 -4.78
C GLU A 22 16.18 -15.04 -3.75
N VAL A 23 16.20 -14.06 -2.85
CA VAL A 23 17.20 -13.98 -1.75
C VAL A 23 17.11 -15.21 -0.83
N GLY A 24 15.91 -15.69 -0.54
CA GLY A 24 15.68 -16.87 0.28
C GLY A 24 16.16 -18.20 -0.32
N ARG A 25 16.74 -18.20 -1.53
CA ARG A 25 17.42 -19.36 -2.11
C ARG A 25 18.84 -19.53 -1.59
N GLY A 26 19.46 -18.45 -1.07
CA GLY A 26 20.79 -18.49 -0.48
C GLY A 26 20.77 -18.90 0.98
N GLY A 27 21.88 -19.49 1.45
CA GLY A 27 22.11 -19.76 2.87
C GLY A 27 21.11 -20.73 3.52
N ARG A 28 20.47 -21.61 2.77
CA ARG A 28 19.49 -22.59 3.31
C ARG A 28 20.11 -23.60 4.29
N ASP A 29 21.40 -23.75 4.24
CA ASP A 29 22.21 -24.54 5.18
C ASP A 29 22.63 -23.74 6.43
N ARG A 30 22.06 -22.53 6.62
CA ARG A 30 22.33 -21.60 7.72
C ARG A 30 23.74 -20.97 7.69
N LEU A 31 24.48 -21.11 6.60
CA LEU A 31 25.73 -20.40 6.39
C LEU A 31 25.47 -19.08 5.65
N PRO A 32 26.34 -18.07 5.82
CA PRO A 32 26.17 -16.77 5.16
C PRO A 32 26.11 -16.88 3.64
N SER A 33 25.24 -16.08 3.04
CA SER A 33 25.14 -15.88 1.60
C SER A 33 25.10 -14.39 1.28
N ILE A 34 25.53 -14.03 0.08
CA ILE A 34 25.56 -12.66 -0.42
C ILE A 34 24.52 -12.52 -1.53
N SER A 35 23.71 -11.45 -1.45
CA SER A 35 22.82 -11.03 -2.53
C SER A 35 23.35 -9.74 -3.12
N LEU A 36 23.64 -9.76 -4.42
CA LEU A 36 24.16 -8.62 -5.19
C LEU A 36 23.09 -8.14 -6.16
N PHE A 37 22.83 -6.85 -6.16
CA PHE A 37 21.99 -6.21 -7.16
C PHE A 37 22.87 -5.42 -8.12
N ILE A 38 22.80 -5.77 -9.42
CA ILE A 38 23.52 -5.09 -10.49
C ILE A 38 22.47 -4.34 -11.32
N PRO A 39 22.23 -3.04 -11.04
CA PRO A 39 21.18 -2.30 -11.70
C PRO A 39 21.56 -2.01 -13.16
N TYR A 40 20.62 -2.21 -14.06
CA TYR A 40 20.68 -1.70 -15.40
C TYR A 40 20.15 -0.26 -15.43
N GLN A 41 20.87 0.64 -16.07
CA GLN A 41 20.44 2.01 -16.27
C GLN A 41 20.33 2.29 -17.77
N ASN A 42 19.09 2.53 -18.21
CA ASN A 42 18.86 2.97 -19.58
C ASN A 42 19.22 4.45 -19.73
N ARG A 43 20.07 4.76 -20.70
CA ARG A 43 20.51 6.14 -20.96
C ARG A 43 19.46 6.99 -21.69
N TYR A 44 18.46 6.35 -22.31
CA TYR A 44 17.54 7.02 -23.23
C TYR A 44 16.19 7.40 -22.61
N ASP A 45 15.69 6.65 -21.63
CA ASP A 45 14.36 6.87 -21.05
C ASP A 45 14.35 7.24 -19.56
N GLY A 46 15.52 7.28 -18.92
CA GLY A 46 15.64 7.57 -17.49
C GLY A 46 14.99 6.54 -16.56
N GLU A 47 14.40 5.49 -17.10
CA GLU A 47 13.76 4.39 -16.35
C GLU A 47 14.77 3.26 -16.07
N GLY A 48 15.74 3.52 -15.19
CA GLY A 48 16.67 2.49 -14.77
C GLY A 48 16.12 1.63 -13.62
N ASP A 49 16.76 0.49 -13.40
CA ASP A 49 16.45 -0.42 -12.31
C ASP A 49 16.55 0.22 -10.92
N VAL A 50 17.42 1.23 -10.74
CA VAL A 50 17.52 1.98 -9.48
C VAL A 50 16.20 2.72 -9.19
N ARG A 51 15.63 3.41 -10.20
CA ARG A 51 14.34 4.11 -10.05
C ARG A 51 13.21 3.12 -9.77
N ARG A 52 13.22 1.95 -10.41
CA ARG A 52 12.25 0.88 -10.16
C ARG A 52 12.39 0.34 -8.74
N ALA A 53 13.62 0.07 -8.28
CA ALA A 53 13.88 -0.41 -6.93
C ALA A 53 13.44 0.61 -5.87
N LEU A 54 13.76 1.89 -6.03
CA LEU A 54 13.25 2.97 -5.17
C LEU A 54 11.73 3.05 -5.20
N GLY A 55 11.11 2.86 -6.37
CA GLY A 55 9.66 2.80 -6.51
C GLY A 55 9.03 1.61 -5.75
N LEU A 56 9.71 0.46 -5.68
CA LEU A 56 9.23 -0.69 -4.90
C LEU A 56 9.23 -0.38 -3.40
N VAL A 57 10.27 0.28 -2.90
CA VAL A 57 10.41 0.62 -1.49
C VAL A 57 9.55 1.85 -1.12
N ASN A 58 9.71 2.95 -1.85
CA ASN A 58 9.12 4.22 -1.46
C ASN A 58 7.65 4.38 -1.89
N LYS A 59 7.24 3.77 -3.01
CA LYS A 59 5.89 3.99 -3.58
C LYS A 59 4.92 2.81 -3.38
N ARG A 60 5.39 1.64 -2.97
CA ARG A 60 4.55 0.43 -2.83
C ARG A 60 4.41 -0.08 -1.40
N VAL A 61 5.16 0.47 -0.47
CA VAL A 61 5.05 0.12 0.94
C VAL A 61 4.11 1.10 1.64
N LEU A 62 3.14 0.57 2.36
CA LEU A 62 2.28 1.36 3.22
C LEU A 62 3.09 1.69 4.48
N THR A 63 3.71 2.87 4.50
CA THR A 63 4.37 3.40 5.72
C THR A 63 3.32 3.92 6.69
N VAL A 64 3.71 4.16 7.94
CA VAL A 64 2.81 4.70 8.97
C VAL A 64 2.24 6.05 8.53
N GLU A 65 3.09 6.96 8.04
CA GLU A 65 2.67 8.30 7.60
C GLU A 65 1.65 8.20 6.47
N ARG A 66 1.87 7.30 5.50
CA ARG A 66 0.91 7.07 4.41
C ARG A 66 -0.39 6.45 4.90
N ALA A 67 -0.31 5.56 5.88
CA ALA A 67 -1.49 4.96 6.48
C ALA A 67 -2.36 6.02 7.16
N VAL A 68 -1.75 6.89 7.98
CA VAL A 68 -2.42 8.01 8.67
C VAL A 68 -3.07 8.97 7.68
N ILE A 69 -2.32 9.45 6.68
CA ILE A 69 -2.84 10.38 5.67
C ILE A 69 -4.04 9.77 4.93
N ARG A 70 -3.96 8.48 4.54
CA ARG A 70 -5.05 7.80 3.84
C ARG A 70 -6.25 7.53 4.72
N TRP A 71 -6.01 7.13 5.96
CA TRP A 71 -7.06 6.94 6.95
C TRP A 71 -7.84 8.23 7.17
N ASN A 72 -7.13 9.32 7.46
CA ASN A 72 -7.73 10.64 7.63
C ASN A 72 -8.47 11.12 6.38
N GLY A 73 -7.94 10.85 5.19
CA GLY A 73 -8.61 11.16 3.93
C GLY A 73 -9.94 10.43 3.74
N MET A 74 -10.03 9.17 4.16
CA MET A 74 -11.29 8.42 4.14
C MET A 74 -12.27 8.90 5.20
N LEU A 75 -11.79 9.18 6.42
CA LEU A 75 -12.63 9.65 7.54
C LEU A 75 -13.14 11.08 7.34
N SER A 76 -12.37 11.96 6.70
CA SER A 76 -12.78 13.36 6.49
C SER A 76 -13.99 13.51 5.58
N ASN A 77 -14.23 12.52 4.70
CA ASN A 77 -15.37 12.50 3.79
C ASN A 77 -16.00 11.10 3.74
N PRO A 78 -16.60 10.63 4.84
CA PRO A 78 -17.27 9.35 4.82
C PRO A 78 -18.47 9.41 3.88
N ALA A 79 -18.76 8.31 3.19
CA ALA A 79 -19.95 8.21 2.33
C ALA A 79 -21.25 8.31 3.14
N ALA A 80 -21.25 7.82 4.40
CA ALA A 80 -22.30 8.00 5.37
C ALA A 80 -21.77 7.81 6.80
N LEU A 81 -22.31 8.57 7.75
CA LEU A 81 -22.18 8.32 9.18
C LEU A 81 -23.41 7.53 9.64
N ILE A 82 -23.19 6.38 10.25
CA ILE A 82 -24.27 5.54 10.78
C ILE A 82 -24.52 5.91 12.26
N ASN A 83 -23.45 5.95 13.05
CA ASN A 83 -23.46 6.38 14.45
C ASN A 83 -22.05 6.84 14.84
N ALA A 84 -21.78 7.02 16.14
CA ALA A 84 -20.48 7.50 16.63
C ALA A 84 -19.31 6.56 16.29
N ASP A 85 -19.58 5.24 16.25
CA ASP A 85 -18.55 4.21 16.06
C ASP A 85 -18.60 3.56 14.68
N GLU A 86 -19.63 3.86 13.86
CA GLU A 86 -19.85 3.19 12.58
C GLU A 86 -20.03 4.19 11.46
N CYS A 87 -19.27 4.00 10.39
CA CYS A 87 -19.36 4.82 9.19
C CYS A 87 -19.15 4.00 7.91
N VAL A 88 -19.59 4.57 6.81
CA VAL A 88 -19.35 4.03 5.47
C VAL A 88 -18.21 4.80 4.82
N LEU A 89 -17.11 4.15 4.55
CA LEU A 89 -15.93 4.73 3.93
C LEU A 89 -15.92 4.50 2.43
N ASN A 90 -15.44 5.51 1.70
CA ASN A 90 -15.24 5.41 0.26
C ASN A 90 -13.76 5.09 -0.04
N THR A 91 -13.49 3.91 -0.60
CA THR A 91 -12.12 3.49 -0.91
C THR A 91 -11.50 4.24 -2.10
N SER A 92 -12.26 5.05 -2.83
CA SER A 92 -11.70 5.95 -3.84
C SER A 92 -11.25 7.31 -3.28
N ALA A 93 -11.49 7.57 -1.99
CA ALA A 93 -11.09 8.83 -1.36
C ALA A 93 -9.58 9.09 -1.54
N THR A 94 -9.26 10.31 -1.95
CA THR A 94 -7.88 10.76 -2.17
C THR A 94 -7.52 11.69 -1.02
N PRO A 95 -6.40 11.48 -0.32
CA PRO A 95 -5.93 12.38 0.71
C PRO A 95 -5.68 13.79 0.17
N ALA A 96 -6.07 14.82 0.94
CA ALA A 96 -5.91 16.22 0.54
C ALA A 96 -4.42 16.66 0.46
N THR A 97 -3.53 15.93 1.12
CA THR A 97 -2.09 16.24 1.23
C THR A 97 -1.21 15.34 0.36
N MET A 98 -1.76 14.72 -0.67
CA MET A 98 -0.95 13.95 -1.62
C MET A 98 0.00 14.88 -2.37
N THR A 99 1.28 14.50 -2.42
CA THR A 99 2.24 15.14 -3.32
C THR A 99 1.89 14.82 -4.78
N ASP A 100 2.26 15.71 -5.72
CA ASP A 100 2.00 15.53 -7.15
C ASP A 100 2.53 14.17 -7.67
N ASP A 101 3.69 13.73 -7.17
CA ASP A 101 4.27 12.41 -7.46
C ASP A 101 3.41 11.24 -6.95
N GLU A 102 2.70 11.42 -5.85
CA GLU A 102 1.78 10.42 -5.30
C GLU A 102 0.44 10.45 -6.02
N ALA A 103 -0.04 11.64 -6.42
CA ALA A 103 -1.28 11.81 -7.17
C ALA A 103 -1.19 11.17 -8.56
N GLU A 104 -0.08 11.33 -9.28
CA GLU A 104 0.16 10.68 -10.57
C GLU A 104 0.18 9.14 -10.46
N TYR A 105 0.69 8.62 -9.34
CA TYR A 105 0.70 7.18 -9.04
C TYR A 105 -0.62 6.64 -8.49
N ALA A 106 -1.48 7.53 -7.98
CA ALA A 106 -2.68 7.13 -7.24
C ALA A 106 -3.80 6.59 -8.11
N GLY A 107 -3.99 7.01 -9.32
CA GLY A 107 -4.96 6.53 -10.27
C GLY A 107 -5.79 5.32 -9.82
N ASN A 108 -5.84 4.26 -10.59
CA ASN A 108 -6.52 3.00 -10.26
C ASN A 108 -5.94 2.25 -9.02
N ARG A 109 -4.77 2.67 -8.52
CA ARG A 109 -4.11 2.05 -7.36
C ARG A 109 -4.56 2.65 -6.04
N ASN A 110 -5.18 3.83 -6.04
CA ASN A 110 -5.65 4.48 -4.82
C ASN A 110 -6.64 3.58 -4.05
N VAL A 111 -7.58 2.99 -4.75
CA VAL A 111 -8.54 2.03 -4.19
C VAL A 111 -7.82 0.85 -3.54
N ALA A 112 -6.84 0.25 -4.23
CA ALA A 112 -6.09 -0.89 -3.69
C ALA A 112 -5.31 -0.53 -2.41
N TRP A 113 -4.73 0.66 -2.34
CA TRP A 113 -4.04 1.14 -1.13
C TRP A 113 -5.00 1.32 0.04
N ASN A 114 -6.16 1.94 -0.19
CA ASN A 114 -7.15 2.16 0.84
C ASN A 114 -7.76 0.83 1.33
N VAL A 115 -8.05 -0.11 0.41
CA VAL A 115 -8.50 -1.45 0.78
C VAL A 115 -7.45 -2.19 1.62
N ASN A 116 -6.18 -2.15 1.23
CA ASN A 116 -5.10 -2.79 1.99
C ASN A 116 -4.95 -2.19 3.39
N LEU A 117 -5.12 -0.87 3.53
CA LEU A 117 -5.12 -0.20 4.83
C LEU A 117 -6.27 -0.69 5.71
N LEU A 118 -7.50 -0.75 5.18
CA LEU A 118 -8.67 -1.24 5.92
C LEU A 118 -8.47 -2.69 6.38
N LEU A 119 -7.95 -3.56 5.51
CA LEU A 119 -7.63 -4.94 5.86
C LEU A 119 -6.53 -5.03 6.94
N PHE A 120 -5.54 -4.15 6.89
CA PHE A 120 -4.50 -4.08 7.92
C PHE A 120 -5.09 -3.65 9.27
N LEU A 121 -5.87 -2.56 9.31
CA LEU A 121 -6.51 -2.06 10.53
C LEU A 121 -7.47 -3.09 11.13
N HIS A 122 -8.21 -3.82 10.30
CA HIS A 122 -9.07 -4.92 10.76
C HIS A 122 -8.25 -6.05 11.39
N ARG A 123 -7.19 -6.52 10.74
CA ARG A 123 -6.32 -7.58 11.26
C ARG A 123 -5.63 -7.22 12.57
N THR A 124 -5.35 -5.94 12.78
CA THR A 124 -4.72 -5.43 14.01
C THR A 124 -5.73 -5.07 15.09
N GLY A 125 -7.04 -5.22 14.84
CA GLY A 125 -8.09 -5.01 15.81
C GLY A 125 -8.39 -3.53 16.10
N PHE A 126 -8.11 -2.63 15.16
CA PHE A 126 -8.51 -1.22 15.26
C PHE A 126 -9.92 -0.97 14.75
N ILE A 127 -10.35 -1.72 13.74
CA ILE A 127 -11.68 -1.64 13.16
C ILE A 127 -12.26 -3.03 12.93
N ASP A 128 -13.60 -3.13 12.85
CA ASP A 128 -14.29 -4.25 12.22
C ASP A 128 -14.82 -3.87 10.85
N LEU A 129 -14.71 -4.78 9.90
CA LEU A 129 -15.31 -4.67 8.57
C LEU A 129 -16.68 -5.35 8.62
N LEU A 130 -17.74 -4.55 8.50
CA LEU A 130 -19.12 -5.06 8.65
C LEU A 130 -19.74 -5.42 7.30
N ASP A 131 -19.50 -4.60 6.27
CA ASP A 131 -20.02 -4.81 4.92
C ASP A 131 -19.12 -4.14 3.89
N ALA A 132 -19.17 -4.63 2.65
CA ALA A 132 -18.46 -4.06 1.52
C ALA A 132 -19.30 -4.16 0.24
N SER A 133 -19.61 -3.03 -0.36
CA SER A 133 -20.36 -2.93 -1.61
C SER A 133 -19.50 -2.40 -2.73
N TYR A 134 -19.54 -3.07 -3.89
CA TYR A 134 -18.85 -2.61 -5.09
C TYR A 134 -19.67 -1.51 -5.79
N VAL A 135 -18.99 -0.43 -6.14
CA VAL A 135 -19.58 0.71 -6.85
C VAL A 135 -18.89 0.89 -8.19
N PHE A 136 -19.71 1.00 -9.24
CA PHE A 136 -19.28 1.41 -10.56
C PHE A 136 -19.91 2.79 -10.87
N ASP A 137 -19.09 3.84 -10.75
CA ASP A 137 -19.51 5.21 -11.07
C ASP A 137 -19.24 5.48 -12.55
N SER A 138 -20.30 5.31 -13.35
CA SER A 138 -20.27 5.59 -14.79
C SER A 138 -20.30 7.08 -15.13
N ASN A 139 -20.66 7.95 -14.15
CA ASN A 139 -20.78 9.39 -14.38
C ASN A 139 -19.43 10.11 -14.22
N SER A 140 -18.45 9.47 -13.59
CA SER A 140 -17.10 10.03 -13.52
C SER A 140 -16.35 9.85 -14.84
N VAL A 141 -15.44 10.79 -15.16
CA VAL A 141 -14.59 10.72 -16.35
C VAL A 141 -13.12 10.69 -15.94
N PRO A 142 -12.41 9.56 -16.16
CA PRO A 142 -12.90 8.24 -16.61
C PRO A 142 -13.80 7.56 -15.56
N PRO A 143 -14.62 6.57 -15.96
CA PRO A 143 -15.46 5.81 -15.04
C PRO A 143 -14.65 5.19 -13.91
N LYS A 144 -15.14 5.32 -12.67
CA LYS A 144 -14.44 4.87 -11.48
C LYS A 144 -15.03 3.57 -10.93
N LYS A 145 -14.15 2.70 -10.46
CA LYS A 145 -14.48 1.45 -9.77
C LYS A 145 -13.90 1.50 -8.37
N TYR A 146 -14.73 1.36 -7.35
CA TYR A 146 -14.30 1.40 -5.95
C TYR A 146 -15.24 0.59 -5.06
N TYR A 147 -14.91 0.51 -3.78
CA TYR A 147 -15.78 -0.08 -2.78
C TYR A 147 -16.24 0.98 -1.79
N THR A 148 -17.48 0.88 -1.34
CA THR A 148 -17.91 1.47 -0.09
C THR A 148 -17.84 0.38 0.98
N VAL A 149 -17.21 0.69 2.10
CA VAL A 149 -16.95 -0.28 3.16
C VAL A 149 -17.54 0.25 4.46
N THR A 150 -18.44 -0.50 5.07
CA THR A 150 -18.97 -0.19 6.40
C THR A 150 -17.99 -0.70 7.44
N VAL A 151 -17.51 0.22 8.26
CA VAL A 151 -16.55 -0.07 9.33
C VAL A 151 -17.12 0.31 10.68
N LYS A 152 -16.75 -0.48 11.70
CA LYS A 152 -16.94 -0.13 13.10
C LYS A 152 -15.59 0.15 13.74
N LEU A 153 -15.47 1.30 14.39
CA LEU A 153 -14.26 1.70 15.11
C LEU A 153 -14.23 0.98 16.47
N LEU A 154 -13.22 0.16 16.70
CA LEU A 154 -13.05 -0.57 17.95
C LEU A 154 -12.25 0.23 18.99
N LYS A 155 -11.44 1.18 18.53
CA LYS A 155 -10.60 2.06 19.34
C LYS A 155 -10.67 3.49 18.82
N PRO A 156 -11.84 4.15 18.92
CA PRO A 156 -12.04 5.48 18.32
C PRO A 156 -11.09 6.54 18.89
N ASP A 157 -10.75 6.46 20.19
CA ASP A 157 -9.86 7.41 20.86
C ASP A 157 -8.43 7.39 20.30
N ILE A 158 -8.01 6.25 19.74
CA ILE A 158 -6.67 6.08 19.18
C ILE A 158 -6.64 6.48 17.69
N LEU A 159 -7.72 6.22 16.95
CA LEU A 159 -7.76 6.46 15.52
C LEU A 159 -7.94 7.94 15.14
N GLY A 160 -8.29 8.79 16.09
CA GLY A 160 -8.38 10.24 15.92
C GLY A 160 -7.12 11.01 16.33
N ASP A 161 -6.13 10.33 16.89
CA ASP A 161 -4.89 10.94 17.38
C ASP A 161 -3.72 10.53 16.47
N ASP A 162 -3.12 11.50 15.78
CA ASP A 162 -2.00 11.28 14.87
C ASP A 162 -0.78 10.68 15.61
N ASP A 163 -0.62 10.97 16.90
CA ASP A 163 0.48 10.46 17.74
C ASP A 163 0.27 9.00 18.17
N ALA A 164 -0.96 8.50 18.13
CA ALA A 164 -1.28 7.14 18.59
C ALA A 164 -0.99 6.05 17.55
N LEU A 165 -0.73 6.44 16.28
CA LEU A 165 -0.42 5.53 15.18
C LEU A 165 1.09 5.40 14.93
N THR A 166 1.94 6.12 15.66
CA THR A 166 3.41 6.03 15.62
C THR A 166 3.94 5.13 16.71
#